data_a282d72ea33163b38523ee51250add44
#
_entry.id   a282d72ea33163b38523ee51250add44
#
_cell.length_a   1.000
_cell.length_b   1.000
_cell.length_c   1.000
_cell.angle_alpha   90.00
_cell.angle_beta   90.00
_cell.angle_gamma   90.00
#
_symmetry.space_group_name_H-M   'P 1'
#
loop_
_entity.id
_entity.type
_entity.pdbx_description
1 polymer ?
#
loop_
_entity_poly.entity_id
_entity_poly.type
_entity_poly.pdbx_seq_one_letter_code
_entity_poly.pdbx_strand_id
1 'polypeptide(L)'
;MMQQRVNEQGFGWLNPPPPLARWHISDPDLIAFIEPRLTPQPFGTNRERVDLREVPVVARTYISLTRNQKLHFVKTAVRLKQDPAWDVIDLDAGHLVMAEEPDRLVACLQAICQGQD
;
A
#
# COMPACT_ATOMS: atom_id res chain seq x y z
N MET A 1 16.18 -12.13 -2.02
CA MET A 1 15.55 -11.88 -0.71
C MET A 1 14.13 -12.41 -0.60
N MET A 2 13.16 -12.01 -1.41
CA MET A 2 11.78 -12.52 -1.33
C MET A 2 11.69 -14.01 -1.61
N GLN A 3 12.31 -14.51 -2.69
CA GLN A 3 12.36 -15.94 -3.03
C GLN A 3 13.00 -16.79 -1.93
N GLN A 4 14.05 -16.28 -1.29
CA GLN A 4 14.71 -16.98 -0.17
C GLN A 4 13.75 -17.14 1.02
N ARG A 5 13.02 -16.07 1.42
CA ARG A 5 12.03 -16.16 2.49
C ARG A 5 10.88 -17.12 2.16
N VAL A 6 10.44 -17.13 0.90
CA VAL A 6 9.42 -18.07 0.42
C VAL A 6 9.91 -19.52 0.58
N ASN A 7 11.17 -19.80 0.22
CA ASN A 7 11.73 -21.14 0.33
C ASN A 7 11.93 -21.59 1.79
N GLU A 8 12.44 -20.69 2.63
CA GLU A 8 12.81 -21.00 4.02
C GLU A 8 11.62 -21.00 4.98
N GLN A 9 10.67 -20.09 4.80
CA GLN A 9 9.59 -19.83 5.76
C GLN A 9 8.18 -20.04 5.17
N GLY A 10 8.07 -20.17 3.85
CA GLY A 10 6.81 -20.21 3.12
C GLY A 10 6.58 -21.52 2.36
N PHE A 11 7.22 -22.62 2.75
CA PHE A 11 7.09 -23.92 2.11
C PHE A 11 7.29 -23.91 0.58
N GLY A 12 8.06 -22.95 0.06
CA GLY A 12 8.35 -22.78 -1.35
C GLY A 12 7.28 -22.06 -2.18
N TRP A 13 6.11 -21.73 -1.62
CA TRP A 13 5.03 -21.07 -2.36
C TRP A 13 4.31 -19.92 -1.63
N LEU A 14 4.49 -19.78 -0.33
CA LEU A 14 3.91 -18.69 0.47
C LEU A 14 4.95 -17.60 0.73
N ASN A 15 4.55 -16.35 0.56
CA ASN A 15 5.35 -15.20 0.98
C ASN A 15 4.90 -14.79 2.40
N PRO A 16 5.74 -15.01 3.43
CA PRO A 16 5.40 -14.62 4.80
C PRO A 16 5.21 -13.10 4.91
N PRO A 17 4.30 -12.64 5.80
CA PRO A 17 4.14 -11.20 6.03
C PRO A 17 5.46 -10.58 6.52
N PRO A 18 5.78 -9.35 6.13
CA PRO A 18 6.94 -8.65 6.66
C PRO A 18 6.69 -8.26 8.12
N PRO A 19 7.74 -8.14 8.94
CA PRO A 19 7.62 -7.57 10.28
C PRO A 19 7.04 -6.16 10.23
N LEU A 20 6.17 -5.78 11.17
CA LEU A 20 5.55 -4.45 11.22
C LEU A 20 6.58 -3.32 11.38
N ALA A 21 7.70 -3.59 12.05
CA ALA A 21 8.83 -2.67 12.14
C ALA A 21 9.35 -2.20 10.76
N ARG A 22 9.18 -3.02 9.72
CA ARG A 22 9.52 -2.63 8.33
C ARG A 22 8.66 -1.46 7.80
N TRP A 23 7.51 -1.24 8.40
CA TRP A 23 6.58 -0.15 8.10
C TRP A 23 6.62 0.96 9.15
N HIS A 24 7.63 0.92 10.05
CA HIS A 24 7.82 1.86 11.15
C HIS A 24 6.67 1.87 12.18
N ILE A 25 5.92 0.78 12.27
CA ILE A 25 4.92 0.61 13.32
C ILE A 25 5.63 0.24 14.62
N SER A 26 5.43 1.06 15.64
CA SER A 26 6.04 0.89 16.97
C SER A 26 5.02 0.92 18.11
N ASP A 27 3.76 1.26 17.83
CA ASP A 27 2.69 1.24 18.81
C ASP A 27 2.38 -0.21 19.23
N PRO A 28 2.57 -0.58 20.52
CA PRO A 28 2.39 -1.95 20.98
C PRO A 28 0.94 -2.44 20.84
N ASP A 29 -0.05 -1.57 20.96
CA ASP A 29 -1.47 -1.92 20.85
C ASP A 29 -1.82 -2.24 19.39
N LEU A 30 -1.32 -1.46 18.45
CA LEU A 30 -1.46 -1.75 17.02
C LEU A 30 -0.73 -3.03 16.63
N ILE A 31 0.47 -3.27 17.15
CA ILE A 31 1.22 -4.49 16.90
C ILE A 31 0.42 -5.70 17.41
N ALA A 32 -0.04 -5.66 18.63
CA ALA A 32 -0.84 -6.74 19.23
C ALA A 32 -2.16 -6.99 18.48
N PHE A 33 -2.74 -5.97 17.86
CA PHE A 33 -3.93 -6.10 17.02
C PHE A 33 -3.62 -6.66 15.64
N ILE A 34 -2.57 -6.20 14.97
CA ILE A 34 -2.29 -6.50 13.56
C ILE A 34 -1.57 -7.85 13.41
N GLU A 35 -0.50 -8.12 14.18
CA GLU A 35 0.35 -9.31 13.98
C GLU A 35 -0.41 -10.64 13.96
N PRO A 36 -1.36 -10.91 14.88
CA PRO A 36 -2.10 -12.17 14.87
C PRO A 36 -3.03 -12.35 13.66
N ARG A 37 -3.27 -11.26 12.92
CA ARG A 37 -4.17 -11.23 11.76
C ARG A 37 -3.44 -11.27 10.42
N LEU A 38 -2.11 -11.16 10.45
CA LEU A 38 -1.29 -11.25 9.26
C LEU A 38 -1.23 -12.70 8.78
N THR A 39 -1.53 -12.92 7.52
CA THR A 39 -1.44 -14.23 6.87
C THR A 39 -0.44 -14.20 5.73
N PRO A 40 0.23 -15.34 5.45
CA PRO A 40 1.09 -15.46 4.28
C PRO A 40 0.28 -15.32 2.99
N GLN A 41 0.90 -14.72 1.98
CA GLN A 41 0.32 -14.53 0.65
C GLN A 41 0.91 -15.55 -0.34
N PRO A 42 0.11 -16.15 -1.24
CA PRO A 42 0.65 -16.96 -2.32
C PRO A 42 1.65 -16.19 -3.18
N PHE A 43 2.87 -16.70 -3.31
CA PHE A 43 3.96 -15.99 -4.00
C PHE A 43 3.69 -15.77 -5.49
N GLY A 44 2.88 -16.65 -6.11
CA GLY A 44 2.42 -16.48 -7.49
C GLY A 44 1.82 -15.10 -7.75
N THR A 45 1.06 -14.56 -6.81
CA THR A 45 0.43 -13.22 -6.94
C THR A 45 1.44 -12.07 -7.08
N ASN A 46 2.69 -12.27 -6.67
CA ASN A 46 3.78 -11.30 -6.86
C ASN A 46 4.55 -11.49 -8.17
N ARG A 47 4.36 -12.60 -8.85
CA ARG A 47 5.12 -12.99 -10.06
C ARG A 47 4.30 -12.94 -11.33
N GLU A 48 3.02 -13.25 -11.24
CA GLU A 48 2.13 -13.29 -12.39
C GLU A 48 1.87 -11.87 -12.90
N ARG A 49 1.85 -11.73 -14.21
CA ARG A 49 1.50 -10.47 -14.87
C ARG A 49 -0.01 -10.35 -14.96
N VAL A 50 -0.50 -9.15 -14.68
CA VAL A 50 -1.89 -8.78 -14.95
C VAL A 50 -1.97 -8.28 -16.39
N ASP A 51 -2.78 -8.92 -17.23
CA ASP A 51 -3.08 -8.46 -18.58
C ASP A 51 -4.34 -7.57 -18.53
N LEU A 52 -4.13 -6.27 -18.53
CA LEU A 52 -5.22 -5.28 -18.58
C LEU A 52 -5.52 -4.97 -20.05
N ARG A 53 -6.56 -5.58 -20.60
CA ARG A 53 -7.00 -5.35 -21.98
C ARG A 53 -7.70 -4.02 -22.16
N GLU A 54 -8.43 -3.58 -21.16
CA GLU A 54 -9.13 -2.31 -21.15
C GLU A 54 -8.94 -1.61 -19.81
N VAL A 55 -8.63 -0.32 -19.87
CA VAL A 55 -8.56 0.53 -18.68
C VAL A 55 -9.80 1.42 -18.68
N PRO A 56 -10.70 1.29 -17.71
CA PRO A 56 -11.91 2.11 -17.67
C PRO A 56 -11.57 3.60 -17.58
N VAL A 57 -12.33 4.42 -18.29
CA VAL A 57 -12.24 5.89 -18.19
C VAL A 57 -13.01 6.33 -16.95
N VAL A 58 -12.30 6.41 -15.83
CA VAL A 58 -12.84 6.85 -14.53
C VAL A 58 -11.88 7.86 -13.91
N ALA A 59 -12.41 8.75 -13.06
CA ALA A 59 -11.56 9.61 -12.23
C ALA A 59 -10.66 8.74 -11.34
N ARG A 60 -9.38 9.11 -11.25
CA ARG A 60 -8.37 8.35 -10.51
C ARG A 60 -7.61 9.27 -9.57
N THR A 61 -7.58 8.89 -8.31
CA THR A 61 -6.81 9.61 -7.31
C THR A 61 -5.77 8.67 -6.69
N TYR A 62 -4.53 9.12 -6.62
CA TYR A 62 -3.45 8.45 -5.90
C TYR A 62 -3.14 9.21 -4.62
N ILE A 63 -3.33 8.55 -3.47
CA ILE A 63 -2.95 9.12 -2.18
C ILE A 63 -1.50 8.71 -1.90
N SER A 64 -0.59 9.65 -1.99
CA SER A 64 0.83 9.47 -1.70
C SER A 64 1.10 9.67 -0.21
N LEU A 65 1.45 8.58 0.47
CA LEU A 65 1.78 8.60 1.90
C LEU A 65 3.24 9.05 2.08
N THR A 66 3.46 10.31 2.42
CA THR A 66 4.77 10.96 2.34
C THR A 66 5.79 10.47 3.37
N ARG A 67 5.34 9.89 4.49
CA ARG A 67 6.25 9.23 5.46
C ARG A 67 6.75 7.86 4.98
N ASN A 68 6.14 7.30 3.91
CA ASN A 68 6.58 6.04 3.31
C ASN A 68 7.61 6.30 2.21
N GLN A 69 8.89 6.30 2.59
CA GLN A 69 10.03 6.62 1.72
C GLN A 69 10.53 5.44 0.86
N LYS A 70 9.75 4.37 0.71
CA LYS A 70 10.16 3.25 -0.16
C LYS A 70 10.17 3.69 -1.61
N LEU A 71 11.30 3.46 -2.27
CA LEU A 71 11.64 4.00 -3.58
C LEU A 71 10.55 3.77 -4.66
N HIS A 72 9.91 2.61 -4.66
CA HIS A 72 8.87 2.30 -5.65
C HIS A 72 7.61 3.15 -5.46
N PHE A 73 7.20 3.48 -4.21
CA PHE A 73 6.07 4.39 -3.97
C PHE A 73 6.42 5.83 -4.33
N VAL A 74 7.63 6.28 -3.97
CA VAL A 74 8.12 7.61 -4.34
C VAL A 74 8.16 7.78 -5.86
N LYS A 75 8.74 6.82 -6.59
CA LYS A 75 8.77 6.84 -8.06
C LYS A 75 7.37 6.83 -8.67
N THR A 76 6.44 6.06 -8.11
CA THR A 76 5.05 6.03 -8.57
C THR A 76 4.39 7.38 -8.39
N ALA A 77 4.50 8.01 -7.22
CA ALA A 77 3.95 9.34 -6.97
C ALA A 77 4.49 10.39 -7.96
N VAL A 78 5.82 10.41 -8.19
CA VAL A 78 6.45 11.33 -9.15
C VAL A 78 5.91 11.12 -10.56
N ARG A 79 5.80 9.88 -11.01
CA ARG A 79 5.26 9.54 -12.33
C ARG A 79 3.80 9.97 -12.48
N LEU A 80 2.96 9.70 -11.47
CA LEU A 80 1.54 10.00 -11.54
C LEU A 80 1.26 11.52 -11.44
N LYS A 81 2.09 12.29 -10.77
CA LYS A 81 2.01 13.77 -10.77
C LYS A 81 2.21 14.39 -12.16
N GLN A 82 2.82 13.64 -13.08
CA GLN A 82 3.04 14.08 -14.48
C GLN A 82 1.97 13.55 -15.44
N ASP A 83 1.08 12.67 -14.98
CA ASP A 83 0.04 12.04 -15.80
C ASP A 83 -1.30 12.77 -15.56
N PRO A 84 -1.87 13.46 -16.58
CA PRO A 84 -3.11 14.22 -16.43
C PRO A 84 -4.35 13.35 -16.18
N ALA A 85 -4.23 12.02 -16.30
CA ALA A 85 -5.30 11.08 -15.98
C ALA A 85 -5.40 10.77 -14.47
N TRP A 86 -4.52 11.36 -13.65
CA TRP A 86 -4.47 11.09 -12.22
C TRP A 86 -4.43 12.38 -11.41
N ASP A 87 -5.26 12.43 -10.37
CA ASP A 87 -5.07 13.37 -9.26
C ASP A 87 -4.15 12.76 -8.22
N VAL A 88 -3.19 13.52 -7.72
CA VAL A 88 -2.27 13.05 -6.69
C VAL A 88 -2.37 13.92 -5.45
N ILE A 89 -2.71 13.29 -4.33
CA ILE A 89 -2.82 13.94 -3.03
C ILE A 89 -1.66 13.45 -2.15
N ASP A 90 -0.84 14.36 -1.66
CA ASP A 90 0.16 14.05 -0.66
C ASP A 90 -0.47 14.07 0.73
N LEU A 91 -0.43 12.94 1.43
CA LEU A 91 -0.89 12.79 2.80
C LEU A 91 0.31 12.47 3.70
N ASP A 92 0.58 13.34 4.68
CA ASP A 92 1.67 13.13 5.64
C ASP A 92 1.29 12.02 6.65
N ALA A 93 1.42 10.78 6.21
CA ALA A 93 1.09 9.57 6.94
C ALA A 93 2.02 8.40 6.57
N GLY A 94 2.03 7.38 7.41
CA GLY A 94 2.78 6.14 7.21
C GLY A 94 2.06 5.15 6.30
N HIS A 95 2.73 4.02 6.00
CA HIS A 95 2.22 3.01 5.08
C HIS A 95 0.89 2.39 5.52
N LEU A 96 0.69 2.23 6.81
CA LEU A 96 -0.53 1.66 7.40
C LEU A 96 -1.46 2.75 7.96
N VAL A 97 -1.63 3.84 7.22
CA VAL A 97 -2.47 4.97 7.62
C VAL A 97 -3.88 4.54 8.06
N MET A 98 -4.45 3.50 7.44
CA MET A 98 -5.76 2.96 7.80
C MET A 98 -5.81 2.40 9.24
N ALA A 99 -4.68 2.02 9.79
CA ALA A 99 -4.55 1.52 11.16
C ALA A 99 -4.04 2.59 12.13
N GLU A 100 -3.09 3.43 11.70
CA GLU A 100 -2.44 4.41 12.54
C GLU A 100 -3.26 5.70 12.69
N GLU A 101 -3.88 6.16 11.59
CA GLU A 101 -4.57 7.45 11.52
C GLU A 101 -5.86 7.33 10.68
N PRO A 102 -6.81 6.44 11.04
CA PRO A 102 -8.00 6.16 10.22
C PRO A 102 -8.85 7.38 9.93
N ASP A 103 -9.01 8.29 10.90
CA ASP A 103 -9.80 9.51 10.74
C ASP A 103 -9.23 10.45 9.68
N ARG A 104 -7.90 10.53 9.58
CA ARG A 104 -7.23 11.32 8.52
C ARG A 104 -7.48 10.72 7.14
N LEU A 105 -7.43 9.39 7.03
CA LEU A 105 -7.72 8.72 5.78
C LEU A 105 -9.20 8.92 5.38
N VAL A 106 -10.12 8.79 6.33
CA VAL A 106 -11.56 9.03 6.09
C VAL A 106 -11.80 10.45 5.61
N ALA A 107 -11.22 11.46 6.25
CA ALA A 107 -11.36 12.86 5.83
C ALA A 107 -10.83 13.08 4.40
N CYS A 108 -9.68 12.46 4.06
CA CYS A 108 -9.11 12.54 2.72
C CYS A 108 -10.05 11.90 1.68
N LEU A 109 -10.59 10.71 1.96
CA LEU A 109 -11.52 10.01 1.06
C LEU A 109 -12.84 10.79 0.87
N GLN A 110 -13.37 11.36 1.93
CA GLN A 110 -14.57 12.21 1.85
C GLN A 110 -14.35 13.44 0.97
N ALA A 111 -13.20 14.10 1.09
CA ALA A 111 -12.85 15.25 0.26
C ALA A 111 -12.73 14.86 -1.22
N ILE A 112 -12.17 13.69 -1.54
CA ILE A 112 -12.10 13.17 -2.90
C ILE A 112 -13.49 12.95 -3.47
N CYS A 113 -14.40 12.32 -2.70
CA CYS A 113 -15.77 12.06 -3.15
C CYS A 113 -16.56 13.34 -3.39
N GLN A 114 -16.36 14.38 -2.57
CA GLN A 114 -17.04 15.68 -2.70
C GLN A 114 -16.51 16.53 -3.86
N GLY A 115 -15.27 16.35 -4.26
CA GLY A 115 -14.64 17.08 -5.37
C GLY A 115 -14.93 16.49 -6.76
N GLN A 116 -15.70 15.41 -6.85
CA GLN A 116 -16.05 14.73 -8.10
C GLN A 116 -17.47 15.08 -8.60
N ASP A 117 -18.18 15.98 -7.93
CA ASP A 117 -19.44 16.56 -8.39
C ASP A 117 -19.15 17.84 -9.27
#